data_fcc81a74e132e2c87bd04d464e3968c9
#
_entry.id   fcc81a74e132e2c87bd04d464e3968c9
#
_cell.length_a   1.000
_cell.length_b   1.000
_cell.length_c   1.000
_cell.angle_alpha   90.00
_cell.angle_beta   90.00
_cell.angle_gamma   90.00
#
_symmetry.space_group_name_H-M   'P 1'
#
loop_
_entity.id
_entity.type
_entity.pdbx_description
1 polymer ?
#
loop_
_entity_poly.entity_id
_entity_poly.type
_entity_poly.pdbx_seq_one_letter_code
_entity_poly.pdbx_strand_id
1 'polypeptide(L)'
;MKKSQENDEEQKWDKLLQIHTTGRDDSDSDQYRYPYEPTPYTVLERLANFGLLRKGNTLLDYGCGKGRVDFFLSYQTRCYTIGVEYNERIYEKAVENREQGAAAGRTEFVLADAVQFSVPAEVDRV
;
A
#
# COMPACT_ATOMS: atom_id res chain seq x y z
N MET A 1 -20.24 -1.18 -17.72
CA MET A 1 -20.59 -1.42 -16.34
C MET A 1 -19.39 -1.10 -15.46
N LYS A 2 -19.61 -0.18 -14.54
CA LYS A 2 -18.53 0.38 -13.73
C LYS A 2 -17.78 -0.65 -12.88
N LYS A 3 -18.50 -1.63 -12.30
CA LYS A 3 -17.86 -2.63 -11.44
C LYS A 3 -16.89 -3.54 -12.20
N SER A 4 -17.26 -3.92 -13.42
CA SER A 4 -16.38 -4.76 -14.24
C SER A 4 -15.12 -4.01 -14.66
N GLN A 5 -15.26 -2.73 -15.01
CA GLN A 5 -14.13 -1.89 -15.39
C GLN A 5 -13.20 -1.62 -14.22
N GLU A 6 -13.79 -1.37 -13.04
CA GLU A 6 -12.99 -1.16 -11.83
C GLU A 6 -12.21 -2.41 -11.45
N ASN A 7 -12.86 -3.59 -11.51
CA ASN A 7 -12.18 -4.85 -11.22
C ASN A 7 -11.06 -5.14 -12.24
N ASP A 8 -11.29 -4.82 -13.51
CA ASP A 8 -10.28 -5.01 -14.55
C ASP A 8 -9.06 -4.11 -14.32
N GLU A 9 -9.30 -2.83 -13.95
CA GLU A 9 -8.22 -1.89 -13.63
C GLU A 9 -7.44 -2.35 -12.38
N GLU A 10 -8.15 -2.79 -11.35
CA GLU A 10 -7.55 -3.27 -10.12
C GLU A 10 -6.63 -4.48 -10.39
N GLN A 11 -7.13 -5.44 -11.16
CA GLN A 11 -6.35 -6.64 -11.50
C GLN A 11 -5.19 -6.31 -12.43
N LYS A 12 -5.38 -5.41 -13.35
CA LYS A 12 -4.36 -4.99 -14.29
C LYS A 12 -3.16 -4.36 -13.58
N TRP A 13 -3.42 -3.45 -12.63
CA TRP A 13 -2.38 -2.82 -11.84
C TRP A 13 -1.67 -3.81 -10.93
N ASP A 14 -2.44 -4.67 -10.24
CA ASP A 14 -1.85 -5.73 -9.41
C ASP A 14 -0.90 -6.60 -10.23
N LYS A 15 -1.32 -7.00 -11.42
CA LYS A 15 -0.50 -7.81 -12.31
C LYS A 15 0.77 -7.08 -12.76
N LEU A 16 0.62 -5.82 -13.15
CA LEU A 16 1.76 -4.99 -13.55
C LEU A 16 2.78 -4.83 -12.44
N LEU A 17 2.30 -4.59 -11.23
CA LEU A 17 3.15 -4.41 -10.05
C LEU A 17 3.63 -5.75 -9.45
N GLN A 18 3.11 -6.87 -9.94
CA GLN A 18 3.43 -8.22 -9.46
C GLN A 18 3.08 -8.42 -7.98
N ILE A 19 1.92 -7.90 -7.59
CA ILE A 19 1.42 -8.00 -6.22
C ILE A 19 -0.03 -8.50 -6.21
N HIS A 20 -0.50 -8.88 -5.02
CA HIS A 20 -1.86 -9.35 -4.81
C HIS A 20 -2.50 -8.51 -3.71
N THR A 21 -3.23 -7.46 -4.08
CA THR A 21 -3.89 -6.55 -3.15
C THR A 21 -5.37 -6.41 -3.39
N THR A 22 -5.88 -6.92 -4.51
CA THR A 22 -7.30 -6.81 -4.87
C THR A 22 -8.13 -7.75 -4.02
N GLY A 23 -9.33 -7.30 -3.66
CA GLY A 23 -10.28 -8.07 -2.88
C GLY A 23 -10.36 -7.58 -1.44
N ARG A 24 -11.52 -7.83 -0.83
CA ARG A 24 -11.80 -7.45 0.53
C ARG A 24 -11.47 -8.61 1.47
N ASP A 25 -10.90 -8.31 2.62
CA ASP A 25 -10.60 -9.29 3.65
C ASP A 25 -11.34 -8.91 4.93
N ASP A 26 -12.43 -9.64 5.23
CA ASP A 26 -13.27 -9.45 6.39
C ASP A 26 -12.98 -10.44 7.51
N SER A 27 -12.03 -11.35 7.30
CA SER A 27 -11.84 -12.48 8.21
C SER A 27 -11.51 -12.09 9.65
N ASP A 28 -10.86 -10.94 9.84
CA ASP A 28 -10.50 -10.42 11.15
C ASP A 28 -11.30 -9.18 11.55
N SER A 29 -12.45 -8.94 10.92
CA SER A 29 -13.26 -7.75 11.15
C SER A 29 -13.76 -7.63 12.60
N ASP A 30 -13.89 -8.74 13.32
CA ASP A 30 -14.26 -8.73 14.74
C ASP A 30 -13.15 -8.20 15.63
N GLN A 31 -11.89 -8.34 15.23
CA GLN A 31 -10.73 -7.83 15.94
C GLN A 31 -10.39 -6.42 15.50
N TYR A 32 -10.82 -6.05 14.31
CA TYR A 32 -10.59 -4.74 13.71
C TYR A 32 -11.91 -4.08 13.42
N ARG A 33 -11.96 -2.78 13.64
CA ARG A 33 -13.13 -1.99 13.32
C ARG A 33 -13.41 -1.95 11.84
N TYR A 34 -12.40 -2.24 11.02
CA TYR A 34 -12.50 -2.12 9.57
C TYR A 34 -11.91 -3.34 8.89
N PRO A 35 -12.65 -3.95 7.95
CA PRO A 35 -12.08 -4.99 7.11
C PRO A 35 -11.01 -4.39 6.19
N TYR A 36 -10.11 -5.22 5.70
CA TYR A 36 -9.18 -4.78 4.67
C TYR A 36 -9.96 -4.46 3.40
N GLU A 37 -9.77 -3.25 2.90
CA GLU A 37 -10.36 -2.80 1.65
C GLU A 37 -9.38 -1.83 0.99
N PRO A 38 -8.80 -2.23 -0.16
CA PRO A 38 -7.75 -1.42 -0.76
C PRO A 38 -8.27 -0.14 -1.40
N THR A 39 -7.47 0.91 -1.36
CA THR A 39 -7.76 2.16 -2.06
C THR A 39 -7.76 1.90 -3.56
N PRO A 40 -8.78 2.35 -4.31
CA PRO A 40 -8.80 2.16 -5.75
C PRO A 40 -7.59 2.76 -6.46
N TYR A 41 -7.07 2.08 -7.47
CA TYR A 41 -5.92 2.58 -8.22
C TYR A 41 -6.19 3.91 -8.92
N THR A 42 -7.44 4.17 -9.32
CA THR A 42 -7.78 5.47 -9.93
C THR A 42 -7.54 6.64 -8.97
N VAL A 43 -7.79 6.42 -7.68
CA VAL A 43 -7.51 7.41 -6.64
C VAL A 43 -6.00 7.59 -6.49
N LEU A 44 -5.25 6.49 -6.49
CA LEU A 44 -3.79 6.55 -6.37
C LEU A 44 -3.13 7.22 -7.57
N GLU A 45 -3.67 7.03 -8.77
CA GLU A 45 -3.19 7.73 -9.96
C GLU A 45 -3.33 9.24 -9.82
N ARG A 46 -4.47 9.69 -9.29
CA ARG A 46 -4.69 11.11 -9.03
C ARG A 46 -3.70 11.64 -7.99
N LEU A 47 -3.48 10.87 -6.93
CA LEU A 47 -2.55 11.26 -5.88
C LEU A 47 -1.13 11.40 -6.44
N ALA A 48 -0.70 10.44 -7.24
CA ALA A 48 0.62 10.50 -7.88
C ALA A 48 0.78 11.73 -8.77
N ASN A 49 -0.29 12.09 -9.49
CA ASN A 49 -0.28 13.22 -10.43
C ASN A 49 -0.28 14.58 -9.75
N PHE A 50 -0.62 14.66 -8.46
CA PHE A 50 -0.52 15.92 -7.71
C PHE A 50 0.91 16.41 -7.52
N GLY A 51 1.90 15.55 -7.68
CA GLY A 51 3.29 15.95 -7.55
C GLY A 51 3.77 16.17 -6.11
N LEU A 52 3.04 15.64 -5.13
CA LEU A 52 3.42 15.75 -3.72
C LEU A 52 4.59 14.86 -3.34
N LEU A 53 4.81 13.80 -4.11
CA LEU A 53 5.89 12.85 -3.90
C LEU A 53 6.83 12.87 -5.09
N ARG A 54 8.13 12.86 -4.81
CA ARG A 54 9.17 12.89 -5.83
C ARG A 54 10.20 11.80 -5.54
N LYS A 55 11.02 11.50 -6.52
CA LYS A 55 12.15 10.60 -6.35
C LYS A 55 12.98 11.04 -5.13
N GLY A 56 13.26 10.11 -4.24
CA GLY A 56 14.02 10.38 -3.03
C GLY A 56 13.20 10.79 -1.82
N ASN A 57 11.92 11.16 -2.00
CA ASN A 57 11.04 11.40 -0.86
C ASN A 57 10.72 10.08 -0.14
N THR A 58 10.38 10.16 1.12
CA THR A 58 9.94 9.01 1.92
C THR A 58 8.53 9.25 2.43
N LEU A 59 7.61 8.37 2.07
CA LEU A 59 6.22 8.37 2.53
C LEU A 59 6.05 7.37 3.65
N LEU A 60 5.38 7.77 4.72
CA LEU A 60 4.94 6.86 5.78
C LEU A 60 3.45 6.63 5.62
N ASP A 61 3.07 5.36 5.47
CA ASP A 61 1.69 4.94 5.22
C ASP A 61 1.17 4.13 6.42
N TYR A 62 0.37 4.74 7.27
CA TYR A 62 -0.27 4.07 8.38
C TYR A 62 -1.46 3.25 7.90
N GLY A 63 -1.55 2.01 8.35
CA GLY A 63 -2.60 1.10 7.91
C GLY A 63 -2.38 0.67 6.47
N CYS A 64 -1.17 0.31 6.13
CA CYS A 64 -0.78 0.04 4.75
C CYS A 64 -1.47 -1.19 4.14
N GLY A 65 -2.10 -2.04 4.94
CA GLY A 65 -2.74 -3.25 4.44
C GLY A 65 -1.75 -4.16 3.72
N LYS A 66 -2.12 -4.61 2.53
CA LYS A 66 -1.27 -5.48 1.71
C LYS A 66 -0.22 -4.73 0.90
N GLY A 67 -0.14 -3.40 1.07
CA GLY A 67 0.90 -2.57 0.50
C GLY A 67 0.59 -1.89 -0.83
N ARG A 68 -0.65 -1.93 -1.30
CA ARG A 68 -1.00 -1.36 -2.62
C ARG A 68 -0.52 0.08 -2.78
N VAL A 69 -0.83 0.95 -1.81
CA VAL A 69 -0.44 2.37 -1.86
C VAL A 69 1.07 2.51 -1.97
N ASP A 70 1.78 1.75 -1.15
CA ASP A 70 3.23 1.78 -1.08
C ASP A 70 3.89 1.36 -2.40
N PHE A 71 3.48 0.21 -2.93
CA PHE A 71 4.03 -0.29 -4.19
C PHE A 71 3.70 0.62 -5.36
N PHE A 72 2.44 1.06 -5.45
CA PHE A 72 2.00 1.91 -6.55
C PHE A 72 2.73 3.25 -6.56
N LEU A 73 2.74 3.95 -5.42
CA LEU A 73 3.36 5.27 -5.35
C LEU A 73 4.87 5.19 -5.55
N SER A 74 5.53 4.17 -5.00
CA SER A 74 6.95 3.95 -5.23
C SER A 74 7.25 3.68 -6.70
N TYR A 75 6.40 2.90 -7.37
CA TYR A 75 6.55 2.62 -8.80
C TYR A 75 6.37 3.88 -9.64
N GLN A 76 5.32 4.65 -9.37
CA GLN A 76 4.96 5.84 -10.17
C GLN A 76 5.86 7.04 -9.90
N THR A 77 6.24 7.28 -8.65
CA THR A 77 6.96 8.50 -8.27
C THR A 77 8.42 8.26 -7.94
N ARG A 78 8.82 7.00 -7.80
CA ARG A 78 10.15 6.57 -7.37
C ARG A 78 10.51 7.04 -5.97
N CYS A 79 9.49 7.30 -5.14
CA CYS A 79 9.70 7.60 -3.74
C CYS A 79 9.97 6.32 -2.94
N TYR A 80 10.47 6.48 -1.73
CA TYR A 80 10.55 5.41 -0.75
C TYR A 80 9.26 5.38 0.06
N THR A 81 8.82 4.19 0.45
CA THR A 81 7.63 4.04 1.29
C THR A 81 7.92 3.14 2.47
N ILE A 82 7.35 3.53 3.61
CA ILE A 82 7.34 2.73 4.83
C ILE A 82 5.88 2.51 5.19
N GLY A 83 5.42 1.27 5.09
CA GLY A 83 4.05 0.90 5.44
C GLY A 83 4.00 0.32 6.84
N VAL A 84 3.10 0.82 7.67
CA VAL A 84 2.88 0.31 9.03
C VAL A 84 1.53 -0.36 9.08
N GLU A 85 1.51 -1.63 9.50
CA GLU A 85 0.30 -2.42 9.61
C GLU A 85 0.24 -3.10 10.97
N TYR A 86 -0.92 -3.01 11.62
CA TYR A 86 -1.16 -3.60 12.93
C TYR A 86 -1.54 -5.07 12.84
N ASN A 87 -2.28 -5.47 11.80
CA ASN A 87 -2.77 -6.83 11.63
C ASN A 87 -1.65 -7.72 11.08
N GLU A 88 -1.21 -8.68 11.88
CA GLU A 88 -0.11 -9.58 11.51
C GLU A 88 -0.39 -10.34 10.23
N ARG A 89 -1.60 -10.86 10.05
CA ARG A 89 -1.98 -11.64 8.87
C ARG A 89 -1.91 -10.79 7.60
N ILE A 90 -2.42 -9.56 7.67
CA ILE A 90 -2.37 -8.64 6.52
C ILE A 90 -0.96 -8.15 6.27
N TYR A 91 -0.21 -7.86 7.34
CA TYR A 91 1.20 -7.51 7.24
C TYR A 91 2.00 -8.59 6.50
N GLU A 92 1.77 -9.86 6.83
CA GLU A 92 2.45 -10.97 6.15
C GLU A 92 2.18 -10.97 4.65
N LYS A 93 0.97 -10.60 4.23
CA LYS A 93 0.64 -10.47 2.81
C LYS A 93 1.40 -9.34 2.14
N ALA A 94 1.60 -8.22 2.85
CA ALA A 94 2.43 -7.12 2.34
C ALA A 94 3.88 -7.58 2.15
N VAL A 95 4.42 -8.33 3.10
CA VAL A 95 5.77 -8.87 3.00
C VAL A 95 5.90 -9.86 1.83
N GLU A 96 4.91 -10.73 1.64
CA GLU A 96 4.87 -11.62 0.49
C GLU A 96 4.88 -10.86 -0.82
N ASN A 97 4.07 -9.80 -0.90
CA ASN A 97 4.04 -8.94 -2.09
C ASN A 97 5.40 -8.28 -2.33
N ARG A 98 6.10 -7.90 -1.28
CA ARG A 98 7.43 -7.29 -1.40
C ARG A 98 8.44 -8.24 -2.03
N GLU A 99 8.36 -9.52 -1.74
CA GLU A 99 9.29 -10.51 -2.27
C GLU A 99 9.26 -10.60 -3.80
N GLN A 100 8.13 -10.30 -4.40
CA GLN A 100 7.92 -10.44 -5.85
C GLN A 100 7.55 -9.14 -6.56
N GLY A 101 7.33 -8.06 -5.82
CA GLY A 101 6.81 -6.81 -6.35
C GLY A 101 7.81 -6.04 -7.21
N ALA A 102 7.30 -5.32 -8.20
CA ALA A 102 8.12 -4.56 -9.13
C ALA A 102 8.87 -3.40 -8.49
N ALA A 103 8.36 -2.85 -7.39
CA ALA A 103 8.97 -1.72 -6.69
C ALA A 103 9.51 -2.11 -5.32
N ALA A 104 9.83 -3.38 -5.11
CA ALA A 104 10.21 -3.91 -3.80
C ALA A 104 11.41 -3.21 -3.17
N GLY A 105 12.37 -2.77 -3.98
CA GLY A 105 13.59 -2.15 -3.47
C GLY A 105 13.40 -0.81 -2.77
N ARG A 106 12.23 -0.19 -2.93
CA ARG A 106 11.92 1.11 -2.33
C ARG A 106 10.76 1.05 -1.34
N THR A 107 10.32 -0.15 -0.98
CA THR A 107 9.23 -0.35 -0.02
C THR A 107 9.71 -1.10 1.20
N GLU A 108 9.21 -0.72 2.37
CA GLU A 108 9.49 -1.37 3.63
C GLU A 108 8.19 -1.49 4.43
N PHE A 109 8.00 -2.59 5.14
CA PHE A 109 6.81 -2.81 5.94
C PHE A 109 7.17 -3.11 7.38
N VAL A 110 6.41 -2.55 8.32
CA VAL A 110 6.62 -2.71 9.75
C VAL A 110 5.32 -3.18 10.39
N LEU A 111 5.40 -4.24 11.19
CA LEU A 111 4.28 -4.71 12.00
C LEU A 111 4.29 -3.91 13.31
N ALA A 112 3.38 -2.97 13.45
CA ALA A 112 3.31 -2.12 14.64
C ALA A 112 1.96 -1.47 14.79
N ASP A 113 1.66 -1.04 16.02
CA ASP A 113 0.54 -0.16 16.29
C ASP A 113 0.96 1.27 15.94
N ALA A 114 0.18 1.94 15.11
CA ALA A 114 0.47 3.31 14.67
C ALA A 114 0.65 4.28 15.84
N VAL A 115 -0.08 4.07 16.93
CA VAL A 115 0.00 4.91 18.13
C VAL A 115 1.37 4.81 18.81
N GLN A 116 2.00 3.63 18.71
CA GLN A 116 3.28 3.35 19.36
C GLN A 116 4.47 3.49 18.42
N PHE A 117 4.22 3.68 17.13
CA PHE A 117 5.28 3.79 16.13
C PHE A 117 5.86 5.19 16.09
N SER A 118 7.17 5.30 16.23
CA SER A 118 7.89 6.58 16.15
C SER A 118 8.22 6.88 14.68
N VAL A 119 7.81 8.05 14.21
CA VAL A 119 8.05 8.48 12.83
C VAL A 119 9.55 8.70 12.62
N PRO A 120 10.19 7.96 11.68
CA PRO A 120 11.60 8.20 11.37
C PRO A 120 11.87 9.60 10.85
N ALA A 121 13.07 10.11 11.11
CA ALA A 121 13.45 11.47 10.74
C ALA A 121 13.45 11.71 9.22
N GLU A 122 13.69 10.67 8.43
CA GLU A 122 13.73 10.76 6.96
C GLU A 122 12.38 10.89 6.28
N VAL A 123 11.27 10.73 7.03
CA VAL A 123 9.93 10.77 6.44
C VAL A 123 9.56 12.20 6.02
N ASP A 124 9.16 12.36 4.76
CA ASP A 124 8.74 13.64 4.19
C ASP A 124 7.22 13.83 4.23
N ARG A 125 6.46 12.73 4.10
CA ARG A 125 5.00 12.73 4.07
C ARG A 125 4.43 11.56 4.88
N VAL A 126 3.26 11.75 5.40
CA VAL A 126 2.53 10.71 6.13
C VAL A 126 1.19 10.42 5.43
#